data_63c44132ac1745716521ba20dd7403a9
#
_entry.id   63c44132ac1745716521ba20dd7403a9
#
_cell.length_a   1.000
_cell.length_b   1.000
_cell.length_c   1.000
_cell.angle_alpha   90.00
_cell.angle_beta   90.00
_cell.angle_gamma   90.00
#
_symmetry.space_group_name_H-M   'P 1'
#
loop_
_entity.id
_entity.type
_entity.pdbx_description
1 polymer ?
#
loop_
_entity_poly.entity_id
_entity_poly.type
_entity_poly.pdbx_seq_one_letter_code
_entity_poly.pdbx_strand_id
1 'polypeptide(L)'
;SNLVTNDVIDFIILLGDVLNIGAPSDGTVTTAKIADNAVTAAKLASGAGGKLLQSSLVTTSTNQAISSTSYADLTGMTLDITPVSSTSKFLITSFMNIGLTVSSSSDESFFSQILRDSTVVNNADTGVGYGSIYYYTGDASNLHMFDVNVCEDDHNTSSQVTIKVQGKTASGQSIQFNLNSSKKSYLLVQEIET
;
A
#
# COMPACT_ATOMS: atom_id res chain seq x y z
N SER A 1 -33.18 51.23 36.49
CA SER A 1 -33.02 51.64 37.89
C SER A 1 -31.52 51.68 38.20
N ASN A 2 -31.07 52.71 38.85
CA ASN A 2 -29.69 52.79 39.32
C ASN A 2 -29.58 52.10 40.67
N LEU A 3 -28.46 51.45 40.92
CA LEU A 3 -28.11 50.91 42.20
C LEU A 3 -27.94 52.04 43.20
N VAL A 4 -28.48 51.87 44.44
CA VAL A 4 -28.33 52.82 45.55
C VAL A 4 -27.40 52.24 46.63
N THR A 5 -26.92 53.09 47.53
CA THR A 5 -26.05 52.69 48.62
C THR A 5 -26.77 51.62 49.47
N ASN A 6 -26.10 50.46 49.66
CA ASN A 6 -26.55 49.24 50.38
C ASN A 6 -27.36 48.25 49.55
N ASP A 7 -27.43 48.42 48.21
CA ASP A 7 -27.92 47.34 47.37
C ASP A 7 -26.92 46.18 47.39
N VAL A 8 -27.42 44.98 47.56
CA VAL A 8 -26.65 43.76 47.51
C VAL A 8 -26.82 43.16 46.12
N ILE A 9 -25.69 42.96 45.41
CA ILE A 9 -25.68 42.27 44.12
C ILE A 9 -25.35 40.80 44.35
N ASP A 10 -26.36 39.95 44.30
CA ASP A 10 -26.16 38.50 44.48
C ASP A 10 -25.49 37.84 43.30
N PHE A 11 -25.69 38.36 42.08
CA PHE A 11 -25.04 37.89 40.88
C PHE A 11 -25.12 38.91 39.74
N ILE A 12 -24.15 38.87 38.85
CA ILE A 12 -24.14 39.64 37.60
C ILE A 12 -24.12 38.65 36.44
N ILE A 13 -25.15 38.72 35.58
CA ILE A 13 -25.16 37.98 34.31
C ILE A 13 -24.68 38.92 33.24
N LEU A 14 -23.56 38.63 32.62
CA LEU A 14 -23.08 39.31 31.43
C LEU A 14 -23.83 38.75 30.22
N LEU A 15 -24.82 39.52 29.72
CA LEU A 15 -25.49 39.24 28.47
C LEU A 15 -24.71 39.91 27.33
N GLY A 16 -23.60 39.38 26.98
CA GLY A 16 -22.77 39.88 25.91
C GLY A 16 -21.92 38.77 25.36
N ASP A 17 -21.16 39.08 24.31
CA ASP A 17 -20.35 38.12 23.59
C ASP A 17 -19.77 37.03 24.50
N VAL A 18 -20.22 35.82 24.21
CA VAL A 18 -19.82 34.66 24.96
C VAL A 18 -18.32 34.64 25.03
N LEU A 19 -17.83 34.71 26.26
CA LEU A 19 -16.47 34.30 26.60
C LEU A 19 -15.70 33.73 25.41
N ASN A 20 -14.72 34.48 25.00
CA ASN A 20 -13.59 33.88 24.32
C ASN A 20 -12.93 32.94 25.34
N ILE A 21 -13.52 31.74 25.49
CA ILE A 21 -12.99 30.69 26.33
C ILE A 21 -11.72 30.24 25.58
N GLY A 22 -10.59 30.84 25.92
CA GLY A 22 -9.30 30.53 25.33
C GLY A 22 -9.04 29.02 25.19
N ALA A 23 -7.95 28.65 24.59
CA ALA A 23 -7.59 27.23 24.47
C ALA A 23 -7.76 26.52 25.82
N PRO A 24 -8.38 25.34 25.87
CA PRO A 24 -8.48 24.55 27.09
C PRO A 24 -7.11 24.36 27.73
N SER A 25 -7.04 24.44 29.05
CA SER A 25 -5.77 24.12 29.73
C SER A 25 -5.33 22.71 29.45
N ASP A 26 -4.00 22.47 29.51
CA ASP A 26 -3.40 21.15 29.29
C ASP A 26 -4.09 20.06 30.13
N GLY A 27 -4.41 18.94 29.49
CA GLY A 27 -5.07 17.79 30.13
C GLY A 27 -6.54 17.94 30.45
N THR A 28 -7.18 19.11 30.20
CA THR A 28 -8.60 19.32 30.49
C THR A 28 -9.56 18.72 29.46
N VAL A 29 -9.09 18.47 28.24
CA VAL A 29 -9.86 17.78 27.19
C VAL A 29 -9.58 16.29 27.29
N THR A 30 -10.48 15.56 27.92
CA THR A 30 -10.41 14.11 28.04
C THR A 30 -11.18 13.44 26.90
N THR A 31 -10.97 12.14 26.68
CA THR A 31 -11.65 11.34 25.65
C THR A 31 -13.17 11.47 25.75
N ALA A 32 -13.72 11.50 26.97
CA ALA A 32 -15.16 11.65 27.21
C ALA A 32 -15.73 13.00 26.77
N LYS A 33 -14.90 14.02 26.56
CA LYS A 33 -15.33 15.35 26.10
C LYS A 33 -15.29 15.50 24.58
N ILE A 34 -14.77 14.51 23.88
CA ILE A 34 -14.73 14.47 22.42
C ILE A 34 -15.76 13.44 21.97
N ALA A 35 -16.83 13.90 21.34
CA ALA A 35 -17.82 12.98 20.78
C ALA A 35 -17.19 12.11 19.67
N ASP A 36 -17.72 10.90 19.49
CA ASP A 36 -17.29 10.01 18.43
C ASP A 36 -17.36 10.72 17.07
N ASN A 37 -16.31 10.59 16.28
CA ASN A 37 -16.16 11.23 14.96
C ASN A 37 -16.10 12.78 14.99
N ALA A 38 -15.97 13.43 16.14
CA ALA A 38 -15.86 14.88 16.21
C ALA A 38 -14.54 15.41 15.66
N VAL A 39 -13.46 14.60 15.70
CA VAL A 39 -12.14 14.92 15.09
C VAL A 39 -12.06 14.21 13.74
N THR A 40 -12.23 14.97 12.68
CA THR A 40 -12.08 14.47 11.29
C THR A 40 -10.65 14.71 10.80
N ALA A 41 -10.24 14.02 9.72
CA ALA A 41 -8.92 14.22 9.11
C ALA A 41 -8.64 15.69 8.77
N ALA A 42 -9.66 16.45 8.32
CA ALA A 42 -9.54 17.87 8.02
C ALA A 42 -9.26 18.77 9.23
N LYS A 43 -9.46 18.27 10.46
CA LYS A 43 -9.21 18.99 11.73
C LYS A 43 -7.86 18.62 12.35
N LEU A 44 -7.17 17.66 11.76
CA LEU A 44 -5.82 17.28 12.17
C LEU A 44 -4.81 18.06 11.36
N ALA A 45 -3.72 18.48 12.00
CA ALA A 45 -2.57 19.01 11.27
C ALA A 45 -1.99 17.90 10.39
N SER A 46 -1.36 18.27 9.27
CA SER A 46 -0.65 17.33 8.41
C SER A 46 0.32 16.46 9.24
N GLY A 47 0.25 15.16 9.06
CA GLY A 47 1.04 14.19 9.84
C GLY A 47 0.50 13.83 11.22
N ALA A 48 -0.52 14.50 11.75
CA ALA A 48 -1.08 14.18 13.07
C ALA A 48 -1.94 12.90 13.06
N GLY A 49 -2.50 12.53 11.91
CA GLY A 49 -3.34 11.34 11.72
C GLY A 49 -2.56 10.08 11.31
N GLY A 50 -1.23 10.15 11.23
CA GLY A 50 -0.37 9.08 10.71
C GLY A 50 -0.08 9.24 9.22
N LYS A 51 0.96 8.56 8.77
CA LYS A 51 1.45 8.68 7.38
C LYS A 51 0.71 7.80 6.37
N LEU A 52 -0.10 6.85 6.82
CA LEU A 52 -0.88 5.98 5.92
C LEU A 52 -2.18 6.67 5.52
N LEU A 53 -2.30 7.03 4.23
CA LEU A 53 -3.48 7.69 3.67
C LEU A 53 -4.53 6.69 3.21
N GLN A 54 -4.08 5.61 2.55
CA GLN A 54 -4.94 4.50 2.14
C GLN A 54 -4.14 3.21 1.96
N SER A 55 -4.83 2.09 1.95
CA SER A 55 -4.24 0.77 1.73
C SER A 55 -5.19 -0.06 0.87
N SER A 56 -4.69 -0.63 -0.20
CA SER A 56 -5.45 -1.47 -1.13
C SER A 56 -4.72 -2.78 -1.36
N LEU A 57 -5.46 -3.88 -1.32
CA LEU A 57 -4.93 -5.23 -1.44
C LEU A 57 -5.71 -6.00 -2.50
N VAL A 58 -5.00 -6.63 -3.42
CA VAL A 58 -5.55 -7.66 -4.30
C VAL A 58 -4.86 -8.98 -4.04
N THR A 59 -5.61 -10.07 -4.10
CA THR A 59 -5.11 -11.43 -3.91
C THR A 59 -5.57 -12.32 -5.05
N THR A 60 -4.71 -13.24 -5.48
CA THR A 60 -5.04 -14.22 -6.50
C THR A 60 -4.52 -15.60 -6.13
N SER A 61 -5.26 -16.64 -6.52
CA SER A 61 -4.83 -18.04 -6.46
C SER A 61 -4.87 -18.70 -7.85
N THR A 62 -5.08 -17.89 -8.90
CA THR A 62 -5.16 -18.39 -10.28
C THR A 62 -3.80 -18.91 -10.71
N ASN A 63 -3.76 -20.17 -11.11
CA ASN A 63 -2.55 -20.78 -11.70
C ASN A 63 -2.33 -20.21 -13.10
N GLN A 64 -1.09 -19.85 -13.42
CA GLN A 64 -0.69 -19.36 -14.73
C GLN A 64 0.69 -19.91 -15.10
N ALA A 65 0.78 -20.54 -16.26
CA ALA A 65 2.07 -20.92 -16.82
C ALA A 65 2.77 -19.68 -17.41
N ILE A 66 4.04 -19.53 -17.10
CA ILE A 66 4.91 -18.47 -17.60
C ILE A 66 6.05 -19.14 -18.36
N SER A 67 6.07 -18.98 -19.68
CA SER A 67 7.10 -19.54 -20.56
C SER A 67 7.66 -18.49 -21.53
N SER A 68 7.32 -17.23 -21.33
CA SER A 68 7.78 -16.13 -22.17
C SER A 68 9.09 -15.57 -21.64
N THR A 69 10.03 -15.30 -22.53
CA THR A 69 11.24 -14.52 -22.25
C THR A 69 10.99 -13.00 -22.27
N SER A 70 9.78 -12.61 -22.63
CA SER A 70 9.30 -11.22 -22.51
C SER A 70 8.34 -11.09 -21.33
N TYR A 71 8.37 -9.95 -20.64
CA TYR A 71 7.45 -9.69 -19.54
C TYR A 71 5.99 -9.74 -19.95
N ALA A 72 5.18 -10.44 -19.19
CA ALA A 72 3.73 -10.54 -19.36
C ALA A 72 3.01 -10.35 -18.01
N ASP A 73 1.81 -9.82 -18.07
CA ASP A 73 1.01 -9.54 -16.87
C ASP A 73 0.69 -10.85 -16.12
N LEU A 74 0.85 -10.84 -14.81
CA LEU A 74 0.45 -11.94 -13.92
C LEU A 74 -1.04 -11.83 -13.59
N THR A 75 -1.78 -12.88 -13.87
CA THR A 75 -3.24 -12.91 -13.72
C THR A 75 -3.67 -12.63 -12.29
N GLY A 76 -4.47 -11.57 -12.11
CA GLY A 76 -4.98 -11.16 -10.80
C GLY A 76 -3.98 -10.37 -9.95
N MET A 77 -2.84 -9.95 -10.52
CA MET A 77 -1.86 -9.09 -9.87
C MET A 77 -1.93 -7.66 -10.44
N THR A 78 -3.14 -7.14 -10.55
CA THR A 78 -3.41 -5.78 -11.05
C THR A 78 -4.36 -5.08 -10.08
N LEU A 79 -4.08 -3.82 -9.80
CA LEU A 79 -4.84 -2.99 -8.86
C LEU A 79 -4.92 -1.56 -9.38
N ASP A 80 -6.15 -1.05 -9.50
CA ASP A 80 -6.39 0.36 -9.81
C ASP A 80 -6.53 1.15 -8.50
N ILE A 81 -5.82 2.26 -8.40
CA ILE A 81 -5.82 3.11 -7.21
C ILE A 81 -5.82 4.59 -7.63
N THR A 82 -6.66 5.38 -6.95
CA THR A 82 -6.66 6.84 -7.11
C THR A 82 -5.95 7.45 -5.90
N PRO A 83 -4.79 8.10 -6.10
CA PRO A 83 -4.07 8.73 -5.00
C PRO A 83 -4.90 9.80 -4.28
N VAL A 84 -4.76 9.86 -2.97
CA VAL A 84 -5.38 10.89 -2.12
C VAL A 84 -4.66 12.24 -2.30
N SER A 85 -3.35 12.19 -2.52
CA SER A 85 -2.52 13.39 -2.71
C SER A 85 -1.53 13.17 -3.86
N SER A 86 -1.25 14.22 -4.64
CA SER A 86 -0.22 14.16 -5.69
C SER A 86 1.23 14.22 -5.17
N THR A 87 1.41 14.50 -3.88
CA THR A 87 2.74 14.61 -3.24
C THR A 87 3.05 13.42 -2.33
N SER A 88 2.09 12.52 -2.12
CA SER A 88 2.31 11.27 -1.40
C SER A 88 3.10 10.27 -2.24
N LYS A 89 3.50 9.17 -1.62
CA LYS A 89 4.18 8.04 -2.27
C LYS A 89 3.39 6.76 -2.12
N PHE A 90 3.57 5.83 -3.05
CA PHE A 90 3.16 4.46 -2.86
C PHE A 90 4.30 3.62 -2.27
N LEU A 91 3.99 2.86 -1.23
CA LEU A 91 4.76 1.70 -0.81
C LEU A 91 4.07 0.47 -1.40
N ILE A 92 4.74 -0.18 -2.34
CA ILE A 92 4.18 -1.30 -3.09
C ILE A 92 4.87 -2.58 -2.63
N THR A 93 4.08 -3.57 -2.23
CA THR A 93 4.58 -4.91 -1.88
C THR A 93 3.88 -5.95 -2.74
N SER A 94 4.66 -6.76 -3.46
CA SER A 94 4.15 -7.95 -4.13
C SER A 94 4.72 -9.21 -3.49
N PHE A 95 3.85 -10.18 -3.26
CA PHE A 95 4.23 -11.52 -2.81
C PHE A 95 3.71 -12.52 -3.83
N MET A 96 4.60 -13.29 -4.41
CA MET A 96 4.27 -14.23 -5.46
C MET A 96 4.69 -15.64 -5.07
N ASN A 97 3.75 -16.57 -5.24
CA ASN A 97 4.02 -17.99 -5.12
C ASN A 97 4.41 -18.53 -6.50
N ILE A 98 5.65 -18.94 -6.64
CA ILE A 98 6.23 -19.43 -7.89
C ILE A 98 6.61 -20.90 -7.72
N GLY A 99 6.32 -21.71 -8.72
CA GLY A 99 6.62 -23.13 -8.69
C GLY A 99 7.15 -23.66 -10.01
N LEU A 100 7.94 -24.71 -9.93
CA LEU A 100 8.41 -25.48 -11.08
C LEU A 100 7.77 -26.86 -11.03
N THR A 101 7.12 -27.28 -12.11
CA THR A 101 6.41 -28.56 -12.20
C THR A 101 7.15 -29.63 -12.99
N VAL A 102 8.23 -29.28 -13.63
CA VAL A 102 8.96 -30.20 -14.52
C VAL A 102 10.40 -30.40 -14.06
N SER A 103 10.88 -31.64 -14.16
CA SER A 103 12.31 -31.92 -14.12
C SER A 103 12.93 -31.35 -15.36
N SER A 104 13.34 -30.10 -15.31
CA SER A 104 14.13 -29.50 -16.38
C SER A 104 15.55 -29.95 -16.23
N SER A 105 16.18 -30.31 -17.36
CA SER A 105 17.62 -30.58 -17.41
C SER A 105 18.46 -29.31 -17.52
N SER A 106 17.81 -28.14 -17.41
CA SER A 106 18.45 -26.84 -17.59
C SER A 106 17.98 -25.88 -16.48
N ASP A 107 18.89 -25.06 -16.02
CA ASP A 107 18.60 -24.01 -15.06
C ASP A 107 17.58 -23.00 -15.61
N GLU A 108 16.74 -22.49 -14.75
CA GLU A 108 15.76 -21.47 -15.10
C GLU A 108 15.73 -20.36 -14.06
N SER A 109 15.43 -19.15 -14.51
CA SER A 109 15.25 -18.00 -13.65
C SER A 109 13.90 -17.36 -13.91
N PHE A 110 13.24 -16.95 -12.84
CA PHE A 110 12.06 -16.11 -12.90
C PHE A 110 12.45 -14.67 -12.61
N PHE A 111 11.95 -13.77 -13.41
CA PHE A 111 12.12 -12.32 -13.25
C PHE A 111 10.76 -11.68 -13.09
N SER A 112 10.66 -10.78 -12.17
CA SER A 112 9.45 -9.97 -11.96
C SER A 112 9.75 -8.49 -12.12
N GLN A 113 8.71 -7.73 -12.45
CA GLN A 113 8.74 -6.27 -12.40
C GLN A 113 7.37 -5.73 -11.98
N ILE A 114 7.39 -4.55 -11.37
CA ILE A 114 6.20 -3.80 -11.00
C ILE A 114 6.10 -2.58 -11.90
N LEU A 115 4.91 -2.35 -12.44
CA LEU A 115 4.62 -1.18 -13.26
C LEU A 115 3.53 -0.33 -12.61
N ARG A 116 3.64 0.98 -12.79
CA ARG A 116 2.54 1.93 -12.70
C ARG A 116 2.20 2.36 -14.11
N ASP A 117 1.01 2.00 -14.55
CA ASP A 117 0.56 2.14 -15.94
C ASP A 117 1.54 1.45 -16.90
N SER A 118 2.37 2.22 -17.62
CA SER A 118 3.44 1.73 -18.49
C SER A 118 4.85 1.97 -17.94
N THR A 119 4.98 2.62 -16.79
CA THR A 119 6.28 2.96 -16.19
C THR A 119 6.72 1.83 -15.25
N VAL A 120 7.92 1.32 -15.47
CA VAL A 120 8.53 0.33 -14.57
C VAL A 120 9.00 1.05 -13.30
N VAL A 121 8.45 0.67 -12.15
CA VAL A 121 8.81 1.24 -10.84
C VAL A 121 9.72 0.33 -10.04
N ASN A 122 9.69 -0.97 -10.32
CA ASN A 122 10.65 -1.93 -9.79
C ASN A 122 10.91 -3.03 -10.81
N ASN A 123 12.16 -3.45 -10.97
CA ASN A 123 12.57 -4.51 -11.88
C ASN A 123 13.67 -5.36 -11.25
N ALA A 124 13.43 -6.66 -11.15
CA ALA A 124 14.40 -7.64 -10.66
C ALA A 124 15.46 -8.05 -11.72
N ASP A 125 15.31 -7.61 -12.96
CA ASP A 125 16.26 -7.88 -14.03
C ASP A 125 17.47 -6.94 -13.93
N THR A 126 18.46 -7.33 -13.14
CA THR A 126 19.69 -6.55 -12.95
C THR A 126 20.74 -6.78 -14.03
N GLY A 127 20.42 -7.55 -15.07
CA GLY A 127 21.35 -7.85 -16.18
C GLY A 127 22.47 -8.85 -15.85
N VAL A 128 22.46 -9.45 -14.66
CA VAL A 128 23.50 -10.44 -14.24
C VAL A 128 23.08 -11.90 -14.43
N GLY A 129 21.96 -12.15 -15.12
CA GLY A 129 21.52 -13.51 -15.47
C GLY A 129 20.81 -14.28 -14.34
N TYR A 130 20.73 -13.71 -13.14
CA TYR A 130 19.98 -14.28 -12.02
C TYR A 130 18.75 -13.43 -11.79
N GLY A 131 17.55 -14.04 -11.89
CA GLY A 131 16.28 -13.39 -11.64
C GLY A 131 15.99 -13.21 -10.14
N SER A 132 14.77 -12.78 -9.82
CA SER A 132 14.26 -12.79 -8.45
C SER A 132 14.34 -14.17 -7.83
N ILE A 133 14.15 -15.21 -8.65
CA ILE A 133 14.25 -16.61 -8.27
C ILE A 133 15.09 -17.36 -9.30
N TYR A 134 16.06 -18.13 -8.84
CA TYR A 134 16.87 -19.00 -9.65
C TYR A 134 16.63 -20.46 -9.27
N TYR A 135 16.36 -21.29 -10.27
CA TYR A 135 16.20 -22.73 -10.11
C TYR A 135 17.43 -23.43 -10.67
N TYR A 136 18.08 -24.22 -9.82
CA TYR A 136 19.21 -25.07 -10.22
C TYR A 136 18.72 -26.48 -10.58
N THR A 137 19.21 -27.03 -11.67
CA THR A 137 18.87 -28.37 -12.13
C THR A 137 19.55 -29.43 -11.29
N GLY A 138 18.79 -30.19 -10.62
CA GLY A 138 19.41 -31.31 -9.91
C GLY A 138 18.43 -32.36 -9.44
N ASP A 139 17.20 -32.04 -9.09
CA ASP A 139 16.23 -33.04 -8.59
C ASP A 139 14.88 -32.46 -8.23
N ALA A 140 14.47 -31.35 -8.77
CA ALA A 140 13.31 -30.67 -8.23
C ALA A 140 12.05 -30.81 -9.08
N SER A 141 11.38 -31.92 -8.91
CA SER A 141 9.95 -31.97 -9.16
C SER A 141 9.22 -31.26 -8.01
N ASN A 142 8.37 -30.23 -8.33
CA ASN A 142 7.52 -29.50 -7.39
C ASN A 142 8.23 -28.58 -6.39
N LEU A 143 9.21 -27.82 -6.83
CA LEU A 143 9.73 -26.70 -6.01
C LEU A 143 8.69 -25.58 -5.89
N HIS A 144 8.49 -25.12 -4.67
CA HIS A 144 7.73 -23.93 -4.36
C HIS A 144 8.66 -22.86 -3.78
N MET A 145 8.63 -21.71 -4.39
CA MET A 145 9.41 -20.56 -3.96
C MET A 145 8.50 -19.33 -3.84
N PHE A 146 8.99 -18.33 -3.14
CA PHE A 146 8.28 -17.07 -3.01
C PHE A 146 9.18 -15.96 -3.55
N ASP A 147 8.59 -15.09 -4.36
CA ASP A 147 9.22 -13.84 -4.76
C ASP A 147 8.53 -12.69 -4.05
N VAL A 148 9.32 -11.85 -3.39
CA VAL A 148 8.82 -10.70 -2.63
C VAL A 148 9.53 -9.46 -3.13
N ASN A 149 8.75 -8.52 -3.65
CA ASN A 149 9.27 -7.21 -4.05
C ASN A 149 8.64 -6.13 -3.18
N VAL A 150 9.46 -5.20 -2.74
CA VAL A 150 9.05 -4.00 -2.02
C VAL A 150 9.71 -2.81 -2.68
N CYS A 151 8.93 -1.80 -3.02
CA CYS A 151 9.46 -0.56 -3.60
C CYS A 151 8.61 0.65 -3.21
N GLU A 152 9.22 1.82 -3.27
CA GLU A 152 8.52 3.10 -3.22
C GLU A 152 8.35 3.63 -4.64
N ASP A 153 7.26 4.35 -4.87
CA ASP A 153 6.97 5.01 -6.14
C ASP A 153 6.45 6.44 -5.90
N ASP A 154 7.15 7.40 -6.49
CA ASP A 154 6.73 8.80 -6.55
C ASP A 154 5.76 8.98 -7.72
N HIS A 155 4.47 8.75 -7.48
CA HIS A 155 3.47 8.75 -8.56
C HIS A 155 3.18 10.14 -9.14
N ASN A 156 3.37 11.23 -8.35
CA ASN A 156 3.23 12.62 -8.77
C ASN A 156 1.90 12.95 -9.49
N THR A 157 0.81 12.28 -9.11
CA THR A 157 -0.52 12.46 -9.72
C THR A 157 -1.62 12.22 -8.70
N SER A 158 -2.77 12.85 -8.92
CA SER A 158 -4.03 12.54 -8.21
C SER A 158 -5.04 11.82 -9.11
N SER A 159 -4.66 11.50 -10.35
CA SER A 159 -5.48 10.69 -11.25
C SER A 159 -5.33 9.21 -10.92
N GLN A 160 -6.35 8.41 -11.22
CA GLN A 160 -6.27 6.96 -11.10
C GLN A 160 -5.08 6.41 -11.89
N VAL A 161 -4.36 5.48 -11.29
CA VAL A 161 -3.27 4.72 -11.90
C VAL A 161 -3.51 3.23 -11.72
N THR A 162 -2.93 2.43 -12.61
CA THR A 162 -2.96 0.97 -12.53
C THR A 162 -1.61 0.46 -12.10
N ILE A 163 -1.53 -0.21 -10.95
CA ILE A 163 -0.35 -0.93 -10.49
C ILE A 163 -0.49 -2.39 -10.91
N LYS A 164 0.54 -2.94 -11.55
CA LYS A 164 0.53 -4.33 -11.98
C LYS A 164 1.88 -5.00 -11.87
N VAL A 165 1.86 -6.32 -11.70
CA VAL A 165 3.05 -7.15 -11.65
C VAL A 165 3.14 -7.97 -12.92
N GLN A 166 4.33 -8.01 -13.50
CA GLN A 166 4.65 -8.83 -14.67
C GLN A 166 5.74 -9.85 -14.34
N GLY A 167 5.75 -10.96 -15.06
CA GLY A 167 6.76 -11.98 -14.94
C GLY A 167 7.27 -12.46 -16.29
N LYS A 168 8.51 -12.96 -16.32
CA LYS A 168 9.13 -13.66 -17.45
C LYS A 168 10.06 -14.76 -16.97
N THR A 169 10.49 -15.62 -17.88
CA THR A 169 11.54 -16.62 -17.65
C THR A 169 12.82 -16.27 -18.44
N ALA A 170 13.97 -16.81 -18.02
CA ALA A 170 15.22 -16.56 -18.70
C ALA A 170 15.32 -17.30 -20.04
N SER A 171 14.99 -18.60 -20.04
CA SER A 171 15.19 -19.49 -21.19
C SER A 171 13.90 -19.89 -21.90
N GLY A 172 12.74 -19.47 -21.40
CA GLY A 172 11.43 -19.83 -21.95
C GLY A 172 10.89 -21.16 -21.47
N GLN A 173 11.51 -21.78 -20.47
CA GLN A 173 10.93 -22.95 -19.81
C GLN A 173 9.74 -22.57 -18.94
N SER A 174 8.78 -23.48 -18.81
CA SER A 174 7.55 -23.19 -18.10
C SER A 174 7.75 -23.16 -16.59
N ILE A 175 7.52 -22.01 -16.00
CA ILE A 175 7.35 -21.78 -14.57
C ILE A 175 5.87 -21.57 -14.27
N GLN A 176 5.42 -21.97 -13.09
CA GLN A 176 4.03 -21.79 -12.68
C GLN A 176 3.92 -20.68 -11.65
N PHE A 177 3.19 -19.64 -11.98
CA PHE A 177 2.68 -18.68 -11.01
C PHE A 177 1.48 -19.31 -10.30
N ASN A 178 1.44 -19.28 -8.97
CA ASN A 178 0.43 -19.96 -8.15
C ASN A 178 0.29 -21.45 -8.46
N LEU A 179 1.42 -22.20 -8.51
CA LEU A 179 1.44 -23.63 -8.80
C LEU A 179 0.40 -24.43 -7.99
N ASN A 180 0.12 -24.01 -6.78
CA ASN A 180 -0.91 -24.63 -5.95
C ASN A 180 -1.98 -23.58 -5.64
N SER A 181 -3.19 -23.80 -6.15
CA SER A 181 -4.35 -22.91 -5.95
C SER A 181 -4.73 -22.69 -4.48
N SER A 182 -4.24 -23.52 -3.56
CA SER A 182 -4.39 -23.28 -2.12
C SER A 182 -3.46 -22.19 -1.58
N LYS A 183 -2.42 -21.83 -2.32
CA LYS A 183 -1.50 -20.72 -2.04
C LYS A 183 -2.00 -19.46 -2.74
N LYS A 184 -1.86 -18.33 -2.06
CA LYS A 184 -2.26 -17.03 -2.61
C LYS A 184 -1.04 -16.17 -2.83
N SER A 185 -1.04 -15.47 -3.97
CA SER A 185 -0.19 -14.30 -4.21
C SER A 185 -0.98 -13.04 -3.94
N TYR A 186 -0.30 -11.96 -3.60
CA TYR A 186 -0.96 -10.68 -3.35
C TYR A 186 -0.12 -9.49 -3.82
N LEU A 187 -0.82 -8.43 -4.14
CA LEU A 187 -0.27 -7.11 -4.40
C LEU A 187 -0.91 -6.14 -3.41
N LEU A 188 -0.09 -5.54 -2.56
CA LEU A 188 -0.47 -4.53 -1.58
C LEU A 188 0.10 -3.19 -2.02
N VAL A 189 -0.74 -2.18 -2.08
CA VAL A 189 -0.36 -0.79 -2.33
C VAL A 189 -0.83 0.06 -1.16
N GLN A 190 0.11 0.73 -0.52
CA GLN A 190 -0.13 1.64 0.59
C GLN A 190 0.31 3.04 0.17
N GLU A 191 -0.59 4.00 0.28
CA GLU A 191 -0.26 5.40 0.06
C GLU A 191 0.17 6.02 1.38
N ILE A 192 1.34 6.61 1.39
CA ILE A 192 1.95 7.22 2.56
C ILE A 192 2.20 8.71 2.30
N GLU A 193 1.92 9.54 3.31
CA GLU A 193 2.28 10.96 3.30
C GLU A 193 3.79 11.11 3.51
N THR A 194 4.43 12.03 2.78
CA THR A 194 5.88 12.30 2.84
C THR A 194 6.19 13.62 3.53
#